data_ae4fda5911d79ed767de224d8d1ab716
#
_entry.id   ae4fda5911d79ed767de224d8d1ab716
#
_cell.length_a   1.000
_cell.length_b   1.000
_cell.length_c   1.000
_cell.angle_alpha   90.00
_cell.angle_beta   90.00
_cell.angle_gamma   90.00
#
_symmetry.space_group_name_H-M   'P 1'
#
loop_
_entity.id
_entity.type
_entity.pdbx_description
1 polymer ?
#
loop_
_entity_poly.entity_id
_entity_poly.type
_entity_poly.pdbx_seq_one_letter_code
_entity_poly.pdbx_strand_id
1 'polypeptide(L)'
;MSGGASTEASRAHSRSVTSHKRRAYRSVQEVREKLAYKSGHKPEFDYELLMMFVNNELSAAVTTPLLAIVVAMGAMFWAPAGELLLWLCAIFVSKGILIAICRQFTKAPREDTTTPTWRAKITAAEFLYGVTWASVAFISPETQGEAAHTFIFASLLVVISMRMLFASTVMPIVYAGTLPMTVAIVVRFALLDNPFYWAMAAMAVGVHIYFIWLMNGFSTTVMAMLEYRAEKDALIAELEQSKSISDDARLRAEEANLAKSRFLATMSHELRTPLNAILGFSEIMRGEILGPHANPTYKEYANDIHESGQHLLTLINEILDISRIEAGRYELHEAPIALADVVEDCHRLMRLRAENKGLKIIEAFEAGLPQLWADERAARQICLNLLSNAIKFTPSGGTITLTIGRTPLGGQFLSVKDTGPGIPEGEIPRVLRSFGQGSLAHQTAEGGTGLGLPITKGLTELHEGTFELKSKLRYGTEVIITFPRSRVMEALPRLAEPGEEKPDKQRVPWRPSRNKRAS
;
A
#
# COMPACT_ATOMS: atom_id res chain seq x y z
N MET A 1 -5.77 -43.66 11.61
CA MET A 1 -6.35 -43.22 10.33
C MET A 1 -7.01 -41.83 10.47
N SER A 2 -6.25 -40.78 10.71
CA SER A 2 -6.80 -39.41 10.88
C SER A 2 -5.99 -38.29 10.19
N GLY A 3 -5.01 -38.65 9.34
CA GLY A 3 -4.16 -37.65 8.65
C GLY A 3 -4.64 -37.23 7.26
N GLY A 4 -5.69 -37.82 6.71
CA GLY A 4 -6.18 -37.52 5.34
C GLY A 4 -7.17 -36.37 5.22
N ALA A 5 -7.97 -36.12 6.24
CA ALA A 5 -9.07 -35.15 6.18
C ALA A 5 -8.61 -33.65 6.21
N SER A 6 -7.51 -33.34 6.90
CA SER A 6 -7.00 -31.98 7.01
C SER A 6 -6.29 -31.48 5.74
N THR A 7 -5.66 -32.40 5.00
CA THR A 7 -4.99 -32.11 3.73
C THR A 7 -5.97 -31.94 2.57
N GLU A 8 -7.11 -32.66 2.58
CA GLU A 8 -8.17 -32.47 1.58
C GLU A 8 -8.96 -31.16 1.77
N ALA A 9 -9.26 -30.79 3.01
CA ALA A 9 -9.93 -29.52 3.32
C ALA A 9 -9.05 -28.31 2.93
N SER A 10 -7.74 -28.37 3.17
CA SER A 10 -6.80 -27.32 2.75
C SER A 10 -6.66 -27.23 1.21
N ARG A 11 -6.66 -28.37 0.52
CA ARG A 11 -6.65 -28.40 -0.96
C ARG A 11 -7.97 -27.96 -1.58
N ALA A 12 -9.12 -28.24 -0.96
CA ALA A 12 -10.44 -27.79 -1.39
C ALA A 12 -10.56 -26.27 -1.21
N HIS A 13 -10.07 -25.71 -0.11
CA HIS A 13 -10.06 -24.27 0.16
C HIS A 13 -9.14 -23.52 -0.81
N SER A 14 -7.94 -24.02 -1.08
CA SER A 14 -7.01 -23.46 -2.09
C SER A 14 -7.57 -23.50 -3.52
N ARG A 15 -8.32 -24.57 -3.89
CA ARG A 15 -9.01 -24.67 -5.19
C ARG A 15 -10.20 -23.69 -5.30
N SER A 16 -10.94 -23.45 -4.22
CA SER A 16 -12.04 -22.47 -4.17
C SER A 16 -11.52 -21.05 -4.34
N VAL A 17 -10.47 -20.64 -3.64
CA VAL A 17 -9.86 -19.31 -3.76
C VAL A 17 -9.26 -19.07 -5.15
N THR A 18 -8.63 -20.09 -5.76
CA THR A 18 -8.10 -19.99 -7.14
C THR A 18 -9.22 -19.97 -8.18
N SER A 19 -10.35 -20.61 -7.95
CA SER A 19 -11.50 -20.58 -8.86
C SER A 19 -12.24 -19.24 -8.82
N HIS A 20 -12.36 -18.61 -7.64
CA HIS A 20 -12.90 -17.25 -7.49
C HIS A 20 -11.99 -16.20 -8.13
N LYS A 21 -10.67 -16.28 -7.93
CA LYS A 21 -9.70 -15.41 -8.62
C LYS A 21 -9.77 -15.56 -10.15
N ARG A 22 -9.90 -16.79 -10.67
CA ARG A 22 -10.05 -17.03 -12.12
C ARG A 22 -11.39 -16.53 -12.68
N ARG A 23 -12.48 -16.59 -11.92
CA ARG A 23 -13.77 -16.00 -12.33
C ARG A 23 -13.73 -14.47 -12.33
N ALA A 24 -13.17 -13.85 -11.30
CA ALA A 24 -12.97 -12.40 -11.25
C ALA A 24 -12.05 -11.92 -12.39
N TYR A 25 -10.95 -12.64 -12.67
CA TYR A 25 -10.06 -12.33 -13.80
C TYR A 25 -10.74 -12.48 -15.16
N ARG A 26 -11.59 -13.49 -15.36
CA ARG A 26 -12.37 -13.67 -16.59
C ARG A 26 -13.44 -12.59 -16.77
N SER A 27 -14.15 -12.21 -15.71
CA SER A 27 -15.14 -11.12 -15.81
C SER A 27 -14.48 -9.77 -16.11
N VAL A 28 -13.31 -9.49 -15.55
CA VAL A 28 -12.52 -8.28 -15.87
C VAL A 28 -11.98 -8.34 -17.30
N GLN A 29 -11.55 -9.50 -17.76
CA GLN A 29 -11.07 -9.69 -19.14
C GLN A 29 -12.21 -9.63 -20.15
N GLU A 30 -13.38 -10.18 -19.86
CA GLU A 30 -14.60 -10.06 -20.69
C GLU A 30 -15.12 -8.62 -20.73
N VAL A 31 -15.05 -7.86 -19.63
CA VAL A 31 -15.36 -6.43 -19.61
C VAL A 31 -14.30 -5.66 -20.41
N ARG A 32 -13.01 -6.00 -20.28
CA ARG A 32 -11.92 -5.36 -21.04
C ARG A 32 -11.98 -5.69 -22.53
N GLU A 33 -12.35 -6.90 -22.93
CA GLU A 33 -12.57 -7.29 -24.32
C GLU A 33 -13.84 -6.64 -24.90
N LYS A 34 -14.93 -6.53 -24.13
CA LYS A 34 -16.11 -5.74 -24.52
C LYS A 34 -15.79 -4.24 -24.64
N LEU A 35 -14.86 -3.73 -23.83
CA LEU A 35 -14.37 -2.35 -23.90
C LEU A 35 -13.39 -2.13 -25.07
N ALA A 36 -12.63 -3.14 -25.48
CA ALA A 36 -11.66 -3.05 -26.58
C ALA A 36 -12.28 -3.27 -27.97
N TYR A 37 -13.51 -3.78 -28.07
CA TYR A 37 -14.15 -4.10 -29.35
C TYR A 37 -15.16 -3.02 -29.76
N LYS A 38 -14.79 -2.20 -30.74
CA LYS A 38 -15.51 -1.20 -31.53
C LYS A 38 -15.30 0.25 -31.14
N SER A 39 -14.48 0.90 -31.91
CA SER A 39 -14.63 2.30 -32.30
C SER A 39 -16.03 2.52 -32.90
N GLY A 40 -16.94 3.13 -32.16
CA GLY A 40 -18.27 3.51 -32.62
C GLY A 40 -19.29 3.40 -31.49
N HIS A 41 -19.83 4.52 -31.04
CA HIS A 41 -20.98 4.72 -30.14
C HIS A 41 -21.31 3.53 -29.22
N LYS A 42 -20.86 3.58 -27.99
CA LYS A 42 -21.32 2.64 -26.93
C LYS A 42 -22.72 3.05 -26.50
N PRO A 43 -23.74 2.20 -26.62
CA PRO A 43 -25.10 2.52 -26.17
C PRO A 43 -25.22 2.89 -24.70
N GLU A 44 -24.24 2.49 -23.91
CA GLU A 44 -24.17 2.74 -22.47
C GLU A 44 -24.04 4.24 -22.13
N PHE A 45 -23.36 5.03 -22.98
CA PHE A 45 -23.19 6.47 -22.76
C PHE A 45 -24.23 7.34 -23.47
N ASP A 46 -25.07 6.76 -24.33
CA ASP A 46 -26.11 7.50 -25.08
C ASP A 46 -27.06 8.24 -24.12
N TYR A 47 -27.37 7.64 -22.98
CA TYR A 47 -28.21 8.27 -21.95
C TYR A 47 -27.52 9.46 -21.30
N GLU A 48 -26.26 9.31 -20.89
CA GLU A 48 -25.46 10.36 -20.26
C GLU A 48 -25.26 11.54 -21.20
N LEU A 49 -24.96 11.29 -22.48
CA LEU A 49 -24.81 12.34 -23.50
C LEU A 49 -26.12 13.10 -23.73
N LEU A 50 -27.25 12.37 -23.82
CA LEU A 50 -28.56 12.98 -23.96
C LEU A 50 -28.96 13.77 -22.73
N MET A 51 -28.66 13.26 -21.54
CA MET A 51 -28.89 13.98 -20.26
C MET A 51 -28.04 15.27 -20.17
N MET A 52 -26.77 15.22 -20.64
CA MET A 52 -25.93 16.43 -20.71
C MET A 52 -26.54 17.49 -21.64
N PHE A 53 -27.04 17.07 -22.83
CA PHE A 53 -27.75 17.97 -23.73
C PHE A 53 -28.98 18.58 -23.04
N VAL A 54 -29.83 17.74 -22.44
CA VAL A 54 -31.07 18.17 -21.78
C VAL A 54 -30.79 19.16 -20.65
N ASN A 55 -29.76 18.93 -19.84
CA ASN A 55 -29.36 19.84 -18.77
C ASN A 55 -28.86 21.18 -19.31
N ASN A 56 -28.06 21.16 -20.39
CA ASN A 56 -27.63 22.37 -21.05
C ASN A 56 -28.81 23.18 -21.61
N GLU A 57 -29.77 22.50 -22.26
CA GLU A 57 -30.93 23.11 -22.86
C GLU A 57 -31.88 23.73 -21.81
N LEU A 58 -32.09 23.04 -20.69
CA LEU A 58 -32.87 23.54 -19.56
C LEU A 58 -32.19 24.75 -18.88
N SER A 59 -30.88 24.73 -18.76
CA SER A 59 -30.10 25.86 -18.22
C SER A 59 -30.15 27.08 -19.15
N ALA A 60 -30.21 26.86 -20.47
CA ALA A 60 -30.32 27.89 -21.49
C ALA A 60 -31.78 28.29 -21.83
N ALA A 61 -32.76 27.82 -21.04
CA ALA A 61 -34.18 28.01 -21.36
C ALA A 61 -34.60 29.46 -21.55
N VAL A 62 -33.96 30.42 -20.88
CA VAL A 62 -34.26 31.85 -20.92
C VAL A 62 -33.36 32.61 -21.92
N THR A 63 -32.11 32.20 -22.10
CA THR A 63 -31.12 32.92 -22.86
C THR A 63 -31.42 32.97 -24.36
N THR A 64 -31.89 31.85 -24.94
CA THR A 64 -32.20 31.79 -26.37
C THR A 64 -33.48 32.54 -26.77
N PRO A 65 -34.59 32.52 -25.97
CA PRO A 65 -35.72 33.42 -26.22
C PRO A 65 -35.38 34.91 -26.09
N LEU A 66 -34.52 35.27 -25.14
CA LEU A 66 -34.05 36.64 -24.97
C LEU A 66 -33.32 37.14 -26.23
N LEU A 67 -32.48 36.30 -26.84
CA LEU A 67 -31.81 36.60 -28.10
C LEU A 67 -32.82 36.81 -29.23
N ALA A 68 -33.90 36.04 -29.28
CA ALA A 68 -34.96 36.21 -30.29
C ALA A 68 -35.66 37.60 -30.14
N ILE A 69 -35.88 38.08 -28.92
CA ILE A 69 -36.40 39.43 -28.68
C ILE A 69 -35.44 40.49 -29.23
N VAL A 70 -34.14 40.36 -28.96
CA VAL A 70 -33.10 41.27 -29.45
C VAL A 70 -33.08 41.30 -30.98
N VAL A 71 -33.15 40.14 -31.63
CA VAL A 71 -33.20 40.05 -33.09
C VAL A 71 -34.48 40.67 -33.64
N ALA A 72 -35.66 40.42 -33.04
CA ALA A 72 -36.92 41.02 -33.41
C ALA A 72 -36.88 42.55 -33.28
N MET A 73 -36.36 43.06 -32.17
CA MET A 73 -36.20 44.54 -31.99
C MET A 73 -35.31 45.15 -33.03
N GLY A 74 -34.18 44.51 -33.38
CA GLY A 74 -33.32 44.98 -34.48
C GLY A 74 -34.00 44.93 -35.85
N ALA A 75 -34.81 43.90 -36.10
CA ALA A 75 -35.52 43.73 -37.36
C ALA A 75 -36.76 44.71 -37.52
N MET A 76 -37.24 45.32 -36.44
CA MET A 76 -38.34 46.30 -36.49
C MET A 76 -38.06 47.52 -37.39
N PHE A 77 -36.78 47.81 -37.68
CA PHE A 77 -36.40 48.94 -38.54
C PHE A 77 -36.73 48.71 -40.04
N TRP A 78 -36.97 47.43 -40.46
CA TRP A 78 -37.20 47.09 -41.86
C TRP A 78 -38.22 45.99 -42.10
N ALA A 79 -38.69 45.33 -41.08
CA ALA A 79 -39.70 44.26 -41.21
C ALA A 79 -41.04 44.67 -40.60
N PRO A 80 -42.19 44.21 -41.11
CA PRO A 80 -43.53 44.51 -40.57
C PRO A 80 -43.65 43.95 -39.14
N ALA A 81 -44.10 44.79 -38.22
CA ALA A 81 -44.23 44.42 -36.80
C ALA A 81 -45.13 43.18 -36.59
N GLY A 82 -46.19 43.01 -37.41
CA GLY A 82 -47.09 41.83 -37.33
C GLY A 82 -46.40 40.53 -37.67
N GLU A 83 -45.53 40.48 -38.68
CA GLU A 83 -44.76 39.29 -39.06
C GLU A 83 -43.70 38.94 -38.03
N LEU A 84 -43.02 39.96 -37.49
CA LEU A 84 -42.06 39.78 -36.40
C LEU A 84 -42.71 39.25 -35.13
N LEU A 85 -43.90 39.77 -34.79
CA LEU A 85 -44.64 39.24 -33.62
C LEU A 85 -45.07 37.80 -33.83
N LEU A 86 -45.57 37.43 -35.02
CA LEU A 86 -45.91 36.04 -35.35
C LEU A 86 -44.66 35.13 -35.25
N TRP A 87 -43.54 35.58 -35.84
CA TRP A 87 -42.28 34.85 -35.76
C TRP A 87 -41.80 34.67 -34.30
N LEU A 88 -41.88 35.69 -33.48
CA LEU A 88 -41.49 35.65 -32.08
C LEU A 88 -42.38 34.68 -31.30
N CYS A 89 -43.69 34.70 -31.53
CA CYS A 89 -44.62 33.74 -30.95
C CYS A 89 -44.28 32.31 -31.37
N ALA A 90 -43.94 32.05 -32.63
CA ALA A 90 -43.52 30.73 -33.12
C ALA A 90 -42.21 30.27 -32.45
N ILE A 91 -41.23 31.17 -32.21
CA ILE A 91 -40.01 30.88 -31.46
C ILE A 91 -40.32 30.44 -30.00
N PHE A 92 -41.19 31.18 -29.31
CA PHE A 92 -41.56 30.85 -27.95
C PHE A 92 -42.33 29.52 -27.87
N VAL A 93 -43.22 29.23 -28.81
CA VAL A 93 -43.97 27.97 -28.85
C VAL A 93 -43.05 26.78 -29.13
N SER A 94 -42.20 26.85 -30.16
CA SER A 94 -41.27 25.78 -30.50
C SER A 94 -40.24 25.54 -29.39
N LYS A 95 -39.72 26.59 -28.74
CA LYS A 95 -38.86 26.48 -27.57
C LYS A 95 -39.57 25.84 -26.38
N GLY A 96 -40.85 26.23 -26.15
CA GLY A 96 -41.68 25.65 -25.10
C GLY A 96 -41.91 24.16 -25.29
N ILE A 97 -42.16 23.71 -26.52
CA ILE A 97 -42.25 22.29 -26.85
C ILE A 97 -40.95 21.55 -26.55
N LEU A 98 -39.82 22.09 -26.98
CA LEU A 98 -38.50 21.49 -26.74
C LEU A 98 -38.23 21.36 -25.22
N ILE A 99 -38.47 22.42 -24.44
CA ILE A 99 -38.29 22.42 -22.99
C ILE A 99 -39.25 21.41 -22.33
N ALA A 100 -40.51 21.32 -22.78
CA ALA A 100 -41.47 20.35 -22.25
C ALA A 100 -41.00 18.90 -22.45
N ILE A 101 -40.49 18.58 -23.64
CA ILE A 101 -39.92 17.25 -23.95
C ILE A 101 -38.69 16.98 -23.07
N CYS A 102 -37.79 17.97 -22.93
CA CYS A 102 -36.60 17.85 -22.06
C CYS A 102 -36.98 17.61 -20.59
N ARG A 103 -38.00 18.33 -20.06
CA ARG A 103 -38.52 18.11 -18.71
C ARG A 103 -39.20 16.76 -18.53
N GLN A 104 -39.89 16.24 -19.55
CA GLN A 104 -40.44 14.91 -19.50
C GLN A 104 -39.35 13.85 -19.46
N PHE A 105 -38.26 14.02 -20.22
CA PHE A 105 -37.10 13.12 -20.18
C PHE A 105 -36.45 13.06 -18.80
N THR A 106 -36.24 14.20 -18.13
CA THR A 106 -35.64 14.23 -16.79
C THR A 106 -36.49 13.59 -15.71
N LYS A 107 -37.83 13.50 -15.92
CA LYS A 107 -38.77 12.86 -14.98
C LYS A 107 -38.99 11.38 -15.25
N ALA A 108 -38.57 10.88 -16.43
CA ALA A 108 -38.76 9.48 -16.80
C ALA A 108 -37.78 8.57 -16.01
N PRO A 109 -38.27 7.43 -15.44
CA PRO A 109 -37.40 6.46 -14.79
C PRO A 109 -36.34 5.94 -15.76
N ARG A 110 -35.09 5.76 -15.29
CA ARG A 110 -33.97 5.32 -16.15
C ARG A 110 -34.23 3.93 -16.76
N GLU A 111 -34.89 3.07 -16.02
CA GLU A 111 -35.19 1.69 -16.40
C GLU A 111 -36.17 1.60 -17.57
N ASP A 112 -37.13 2.54 -17.68
CA ASP A 112 -38.16 2.61 -18.73
C ASP A 112 -37.73 3.48 -19.92
N THR A 113 -36.54 4.06 -19.89
CA THR A 113 -36.12 5.07 -20.87
C THR A 113 -35.43 4.43 -22.05
N THR A 114 -36.16 4.21 -23.16
CA THR A 114 -35.58 3.83 -24.44
C THR A 114 -34.87 5.04 -25.04
N THR A 115 -33.56 5.14 -24.84
CA THR A 115 -32.72 6.26 -25.31
C THR A 115 -32.90 6.63 -26.80
N PRO A 116 -33.03 5.68 -27.75
CA PRO A 116 -33.24 6.02 -29.17
C PRO A 116 -34.55 6.77 -29.42
N THR A 117 -35.65 6.41 -28.76
CA THR A 117 -36.96 7.08 -28.90
C THR A 117 -36.92 8.50 -28.34
N TRP A 118 -36.31 8.73 -27.20
CA TRP A 118 -36.16 10.06 -26.66
C TRP A 118 -35.23 10.93 -27.50
N ARG A 119 -34.13 10.38 -28.01
CA ARG A 119 -33.25 11.05 -28.96
C ARG A 119 -34.02 11.50 -30.18
N ALA A 120 -34.84 10.64 -30.76
CA ALA A 120 -35.65 10.99 -31.92
C ALA A 120 -36.65 12.12 -31.62
N LYS A 121 -37.39 12.07 -30.48
CA LYS A 121 -38.31 13.11 -30.05
C LYS A 121 -37.64 14.47 -29.88
N ILE A 122 -36.50 14.49 -29.21
CA ILE A 122 -35.72 15.70 -28.95
C ILE A 122 -35.16 16.24 -30.28
N THR A 123 -34.64 15.36 -31.16
CA THR A 123 -34.11 15.76 -32.46
C THR A 123 -35.24 16.39 -33.35
N ALA A 124 -36.44 15.84 -33.30
CA ALA A 124 -37.58 16.39 -34.05
C ALA A 124 -38.01 17.77 -33.50
N ALA A 125 -38.04 17.93 -32.16
CA ALA A 125 -38.35 19.22 -31.53
C ALA A 125 -37.29 20.27 -31.82
N GLU A 126 -36.04 19.86 -31.85
CA GLU A 126 -34.89 20.71 -32.19
C GLU A 126 -34.93 21.15 -33.66
N PHE A 127 -35.30 20.23 -34.56
CA PHE A 127 -35.51 20.55 -35.98
C PHE A 127 -36.62 21.60 -36.15
N LEU A 128 -37.74 21.41 -35.48
CA LEU A 128 -38.85 22.37 -35.49
C LEU A 128 -38.37 23.76 -35.00
N TYR A 129 -37.62 23.82 -33.93
CA TYR A 129 -37.06 25.06 -33.43
C TYR A 129 -36.05 25.68 -34.39
N GLY A 130 -35.19 24.87 -35.06
CA GLY A 130 -34.27 25.34 -36.09
C GLY A 130 -34.98 25.88 -37.34
N VAL A 131 -36.05 25.25 -37.78
CA VAL A 131 -36.90 25.75 -38.89
C VAL A 131 -37.57 27.07 -38.51
N THR A 132 -38.04 27.22 -37.31
CA THR A 132 -38.64 28.46 -36.81
C THR A 132 -37.62 29.61 -36.80
N TRP A 133 -36.38 29.37 -36.37
CA TRP A 133 -35.31 30.38 -36.50
C TRP A 133 -34.98 30.68 -37.96
N ALA A 134 -34.92 29.68 -38.82
CA ALA A 134 -34.62 29.80 -40.23
C ALA A 134 -35.61 30.71 -40.97
N SER A 135 -36.89 30.72 -40.57
CA SER A 135 -37.94 31.53 -41.21
C SER A 135 -37.71 33.03 -41.17
N VAL A 136 -36.90 33.55 -40.21
CA VAL A 136 -36.56 34.98 -40.15
C VAL A 136 -35.85 35.46 -41.39
N ALA A 137 -35.13 34.57 -42.11
CA ALA A 137 -34.45 34.92 -43.37
C ALA A 137 -35.40 35.35 -44.48
N PHE A 138 -36.69 35.04 -44.38
CA PHE A 138 -37.72 35.30 -45.40
C PHE A 138 -38.71 36.42 -44.99
N ILE A 139 -38.60 36.97 -43.80
CA ILE A 139 -39.47 38.05 -43.30
C ILE A 139 -39.13 39.40 -43.97
N SER A 140 -37.88 39.62 -44.38
CA SER A 140 -37.44 40.87 -45.00
C SER A 140 -37.85 40.96 -46.47
N PRO A 141 -38.51 42.04 -46.92
CA PRO A 141 -38.82 42.24 -48.33
C PRO A 141 -37.56 42.33 -49.22
N GLU A 142 -37.67 41.90 -50.49
CA GLU A 142 -36.56 41.91 -51.46
C GLU A 142 -36.01 43.33 -51.75
N THR A 143 -36.85 44.34 -51.55
CA THR A 143 -36.54 45.76 -51.85
C THR A 143 -35.73 46.48 -50.76
N GLN A 144 -35.40 45.79 -49.63
CA GLN A 144 -34.69 46.44 -48.51
C GLN A 144 -33.17 46.28 -48.63
N GLY A 145 -32.47 47.33 -48.23
CA GLY A 145 -31.05 47.50 -48.46
C GLY A 145 -30.14 46.43 -47.82
N GLU A 146 -28.87 46.39 -48.21
CA GLU A 146 -27.83 45.44 -47.77
C GLU A 146 -27.69 45.33 -46.27
N ALA A 147 -28.04 46.39 -45.50
CA ALA A 147 -27.98 46.42 -44.03
C ALA A 147 -28.93 45.42 -43.38
N ALA A 148 -30.17 45.25 -43.89
CA ALA A 148 -31.14 44.31 -43.36
C ALA A 148 -30.69 42.85 -43.57
N HIS A 149 -30.23 42.52 -44.78
CA HIS A 149 -29.73 41.19 -45.08
C HIS A 149 -28.47 40.85 -44.28
N THR A 150 -27.54 41.80 -44.09
CA THR A 150 -26.34 41.62 -43.27
C THR A 150 -26.68 41.42 -41.77
N PHE A 151 -27.69 42.14 -41.27
CA PHE A 151 -28.14 41.98 -39.87
C PHE A 151 -28.76 40.59 -39.65
N ILE A 152 -29.64 40.13 -40.52
CA ILE A 152 -30.26 38.80 -40.44
C ILE A 152 -29.20 37.71 -40.57
N PHE A 153 -28.25 37.85 -41.48
CA PHE A 153 -27.13 36.96 -41.66
C PHE A 153 -26.29 36.85 -40.36
N ALA A 154 -25.86 37.97 -39.79
CA ALA A 154 -25.09 38.00 -38.57
C ALA A 154 -25.86 37.38 -37.40
N SER A 155 -27.16 37.71 -37.29
CA SER A 155 -28.02 37.16 -36.23
C SER A 155 -28.14 35.62 -36.31
N LEU A 156 -28.37 35.10 -37.54
CA LEU A 156 -28.44 33.64 -37.73
C LEU A 156 -27.10 32.94 -37.49
N LEU A 157 -25.97 33.57 -37.88
CA LEU A 157 -24.64 32.99 -37.54
C LEU A 157 -24.40 32.91 -36.06
N VAL A 158 -24.80 33.94 -35.29
CA VAL A 158 -24.70 33.91 -33.82
C VAL A 158 -25.56 32.80 -33.23
N VAL A 159 -26.80 32.66 -33.71
CA VAL A 159 -27.71 31.61 -33.25
C VAL A 159 -27.18 30.20 -33.60
N ILE A 160 -26.69 29.99 -34.85
CA ILE A 160 -26.07 28.72 -35.27
C ILE A 160 -24.89 28.37 -34.34
N SER A 161 -23.98 29.34 -34.10
CA SER A 161 -22.81 29.11 -33.23
C SER A 161 -23.21 28.75 -31.81
N MET A 162 -24.18 29.47 -31.24
CA MET A 162 -24.71 29.22 -29.91
C MET A 162 -25.41 27.86 -29.81
N ARG A 163 -26.24 27.49 -30.82
CA ARG A 163 -26.92 26.20 -30.87
C ARG A 163 -25.93 25.02 -30.96
N MET A 164 -24.89 25.16 -31.78
CA MET A 164 -23.85 24.16 -31.88
C MET A 164 -23.18 23.91 -30.54
N LEU A 165 -22.87 24.96 -29.78
CA LEU A 165 -22.25 24.84 -28.46
C LEU A 165 -23.13 24.08 -27.45
N PHE A 166 -24.44 24.41 -27.40
CA PHE A 166 -25.36 23.74 -26.46
C PHE A 166 -25.70 22.31 -26.84
N ALA A 167 -25.72 21.98 -28.13
CA ALA A 167 -26.07 20.64 -28.63
C ALA A 167 -24.85 19.73 -28.85
N SER A 168 -23.65 20.18 -28.56
CA SER A 168 -22.35 19.56 -28.90
C SER A 168 -22.18 18.10 -28.47
N THR A 169 -22.96 17.63 -27.51
CA THR A 169 -22.86 16.25 -26.99
C THR A 169 -23.54 15.20 -27.88
N VAL A 170 -24.51 15.60 -28.71
CA VAL A 170 -25.32 14.69 -29.53
C VAL A 170 -25.43 15.19 -30.98
N MET A 171 -24.55 14.73 -31.86
CA MET A 171 -24.45 15.21 -33.26
C MET A 171 -25.75 15.24 -34.07
N PRO A 172 -26.67 14.24 -34.03
CA PRO A 172 -27.96 14.34 -34.72
C PRO A 172 -28.79 15.56 -34.32
N ILE A 173 -28.72 15.97 -33.07
CA ILE A 173 -29.43 17.15 -32.53
C ILE A 173 -28.77 18.43 -33.05
N VAL A 174 -27.43 18.47 -33.14
CA VAL A 174 -26.68 19.59 -33.75
C VAL A 174 -27.16 19.84 -35.19
N TYR A 175 -27.17 18.78 -35.99
CA TYR A 175 -27.62 18.90 -37.38
C TYR A 175 -29.08 19.34 -37.49
N ALA A 176 -29.97 18.77 -36.71
CA ALA A 176 -31.39 19.11 -36.72
C ALA A 176 -31.64 20.60 -36.40
N GLY A 177 -30.93 21.13 -35.42
CA GLY A 177 -31.09 22.51 -34.97
C GLY A 177 -30.47 23.54 -35.89
N THR A 178 -29.37 23.23 -36.58
CA THR A 178 -28.54 24.26 -37.27
C THR A 178 -28.61 24.18 -38.78
N LEU A 179 -28.80 23.00 -39.38
CA LEU A 179 -28.85 22.85 -40.82
C LEU A 179 -30.00 23.68 -41.50
N PRO A 180 -31.22 23.70 -40.91
CA PRO A 180 -32.31 24.51 -41.50
C PRO A 180 -31.96 26.00 -41.63
N MET A 181 -31.27 26.55 -40.66
CA MET A 181 -30.85 27.99 -40.67
C MET A 181 -29.80 28.26 -41.74
N THR A 182 -28.80 27.36 -41.88
CA THR A 182 -27.77 27.51 -42.92
C THR A 182 -28.37 27.34 -44.30
N VAL A 183 -29.29 26.39 -44.52
CA VAL A 183 -30.00 26.23 -45.77
C VAL A 183 -30.83 27.47 -46.09
N ALA A 184 -31.54 28.02 -45.12
CA ALA A 184 -32.33 29.26 -45.31
C ALA A 184 -31.46 30.45 -45.74
N ILE A 185 -30.28 30.64 -45.14
CA ILE A 185 -29.32 31.67 -45.54
C ILE A 185 -28.90 31.47 -47.00
N VAL A 186 -28.49 30.24 -47.37
CA VAL A 186 -28.02 29.91 -48.71
C VAL A 186 -29.13 30.13 -49.74
N VAL A 187 -30.34 29.63 -49.50
CA VAL A 187 -31.49 29.79 -50.39
C VAL A 187 -31.85 31.28 -50.56
N ARG A 188 -31.97 31.99 -49.45
CA ARG A 188 -32.30 33.41 -49.47
C ARG A 188 -31.31 34.26 -50.27
N PHE A 189 -30.00 34.04 -50.05
CA PHE A 189 -28.95 34.79 -50.72
C PHE A 189 -28.76 34.39 -52.19
N ALA A 190 -29.02 33.13 -52.53
CA ALA A 190 -29.03 32.71 -53.93
C ALA A 190 -30.14 33.37 -54.76
N LEU A 191 -31.29 33.73 -54.14
CA LEU A 191 -32.40 34.39 -54.80
C LEU A 191 -32.14 35.88 -55.06
N LEU A 192 -31.14 36.52 -54.45
CA LEU A 192 -30.85 37.95 -54.56
C LEU A 192 -29.92 38.32 -55.75
N ASP A 193 -29.41 37.32 -56.48
CA ASP A 193 -28.61 37.45 -57.72
C ASP A 193 -27.49 38.53 -57.67
N ASN A 194 -26.76 38.60 -56.55
CA ASN A 194 -25.68 39.56 -56.35
C ASN A 194 -24.43 38.84 -55.82
N PRO A 195 -23.23 39.06 -56.43
CA PRO A 195 -21.98 38.41 -56.00
C PRO A 195 -21.64 38.58 -54.53
N PHE A 196 -22.01 39.71 -53.90
CA PHE A 196 -21.84 39.96 -52.48
C PHE A 196 -22.59 38.91 -51.63
N TYR A 197 -23.84 38.62 -51.96
CA TYR A 197 -24.64 37.64 -51.23
C TYR A 197 -24.20 36.19 -51.47
N TRP A 198 -23.65 35.89 -52.65
CA TRP A 198 -23.01 34.58 -52.89
C TRP A 198 -21.79 34.35 -52.02
N ALA A 199 -20.96 35.40 -51.78
CA ALA A 199 -19.85 35.34 -50.86
C ALA A 199 -20.31 35.12 -49.41
N MET A 200 -21.39 35.79 -48.99
CA MET A 200 -21.98 35.57 -47.66
C MET A 200 -22.55 34.18 -47.47
N ALA A 201 -23.22 33.62 -48.50
CA ALA A 201 -23.71 32.25 -48.47
C ALA A 201 -22.58 31.23 -48.36
N ALA A 202 -21.50 31.42 -49.13
CA ALA A 202 -20.30 30.58 -49.04
C ALA A 202 -19.66 30.68 -47.66
N MET A 203 -19.60 31.86 -47.06
CA MET A 203 -19.09 32.07 -45.68
C MET A 203 -19.96 31.36 -44.65
N ALA A 204 -21.31 31.40 -44.76
CA ALA A 204 -22.21 30.65 -43.88
C ALA A 204 -21.94 29.14 -43.92
N VAL A 205 -21.76 28.57 -45.10
CA VAL A 205 -21.44 27.15 -45.29
C VAL A 205 -20.08 26.84 -44.69
N GLY A 206 -19.07 27.66 -44.95
CA GLY A 206 -17.71 27.49 -44.38
C GLY A 206 -17.70 27.50 -42.87
N VAL A 207 -18.39 28.48 -42.27
CA VAL A 207 -18.54 28.56 -40.80
C VAL A 207 -19.28 27.35 -40.25
N HIS A 208 -20.36 26.89 -40.91
CA HIS A 208 -21.11 25.71 -40.47
C HIS A 208 -20.24 24.46 -40.48
N ILE A 209 -19.49 24.23 -41.57
CA ILE A 209 -18.56 23.09 -41.68
C ILE A 209 -17.48 23.16 -40.60
N TYR A 210 -16.89 24.33 -40.37
CA TYR A 210 -15.90 24.53 -39.32
C TYR A 210 -16.43 24.19 -37.94
N PHE A 211 -17.63 24.64 -37.59
CA PHE A 211 -18.23 24.35 -36.29
C PHE A 211 -18.60 22.86 -36.15
N ILE A 212 -19.08 22.19 -37.25
CA ILE A 212 -19.31 20.74 -37.23
C ILE A 212 -18.01 19.99 -36.90
N TRP A 213 -16.91 20.37 -37.57
CA TRP A 213 -15.60 19.76 -37.29
C TRP A 213 -15.17 19.96 -35.83
N LEU A 214 -15.33 21.17 -35.32
CA LEU A 214 -15.02 21.50 -33.93
C LEU A 214 -15.87 20.69 -32.94
N MET A 215 -17.18 20.61 -33.20
CA MET A 215 -18.11 19.86 -32.31
C MET A 215 -17.89 18.36 -32.37
N ASN A 216 -17.47 17.82 -33.49
CA ASN A 216 -17.08 16.41 -33.57
C ASN A 216 -15.86 16.12 -32.68
N GLY A 217 -14.85 17.01 -32.67
CA GLY A 217 -13.71 16.93 -31.76
C GLY A 217 -14.13 17.02 -30.29
N PHE A 218 -15.06 17.93 -29.97
CA PHE A 218 -15.59 18.06 -28.62
C PHE A 218 -16.36 16.80 -28.17
N SER A 219 -17.22 16.25 -29.03
CA SER A 219 -17.96 15.02 -28.76
C SER A 219 -17.03 13.84 -28.47
N THR A 220 -15.95 13.68 -29.24
CA THR A 220 -14.94 12.63 -28.99
C THR A 220 -14.24 12.80 -27.65
N THR A 221 -13.95 14.05 -27.26
CA THR A 221 -13.32 14.36 -25.95
C THR A 221 -14.25 14.00 -24.78
N VAL A 222 -15.54 14.35 -24.91
CA VAL A 222 -16.55 14.01 -23.89
C VAL A 222 -16.69 12.50 -23.75
N MET A 223 -16.72 11.77 -24.86
CA MET A 223 -16.76 10.29 -24.85
C MET A 223 -15.55 9.69 -24.15
N ALA A 224 -14.34 10.15 -24.49
CA ALA A 224 -13.12 9.70 -23.84
C ALA A 224 -13.13 9.98 -22.31
N MET A 225 -13.67 11.13 -21.90
CA MET A 225 -13.82 11.46 -20.48
C MET A 225 -14.79 10.52 -19.76
N LEU A 226 -15.92 10.16 -20.37
CA LEU A 226 -16.88 9.22 -19.79
C LEU A 226 -16.29 7.82 -19.67
N GLU A 227 -15.56 7.35 -20.69
CA GLU A 227 -14.84 6.08 -20.67
C GLU A 227 -13.80 6.03 -19.54
N TYR A 228 -12.97 7.06 -19.42
CA TYR A 228 -11.96 7.16 -18.36
C TYR A 228 -12.60 7.16 -16.98
N ARG A 229 -13.73 7.87 -16.81
CA ARG A 229 -14.46 7.89 -15.53
C ARG A 229 -15.00 6.50 -15.17
N ALA A 230 -15.59 5.79 -16.12
CA ALA A 230 -16.12 4.44 -15.90
C ALA A 230 -14.99 3.45 -15.55
N GLU A 231 -13.83 3.54 -16.23
CA GLU A 231 -12.66 2.72 -15.93
C GLU A 231 -12.12 3.01 -14.52
N LYS A 232 -12.02 4.28 -14.16
CA LYS A 232 -11.59 4.69 -12.83
C LYS A 232 -12.50 4.15 -11.72
N ASP A 233 -13.83 4.25 -11.91
CA ASP A 233 -14.79 3.77 -10.91
C ASP A 233 -14.72 2.23 -10.76
N ALA A 234 -14.51 1.50 -11.86
CA ALA A 234 -14.29 0.05 -11.83
C ALA A 234 -12.99 -0.33 -11.09
N LEU A 235 -11.89 0.40 -11.33
CA LEU A 235 -10.62 0.17 -10.63
C LEU A 235 -10.70 0.49 -9.14
N ILE A 236 -11.44 1.52 -8.75
CA ILE A 236 -11.67 1.85 -7.33
C ILE A 236 -12.41 0.69 -6.64
N ALA A 237 -13.47 0.17 -7.26
CA ALA A 237 -14.24 -0.96 -6.70
C ALA A 237 -13.37 -2.23 -6.55
N GLU A 238 -12.50 -2.54 -7.53
CA GLU A 238 -11.56 -3.66 -7.47
C GLU A 238 -10.53 -3.48 -6.34
N LEU A 239 -10.00 -2.25 -6.19
CA LEU A 239 -9.05 -1.93 -5.13
C LEU A 239 -9.68 -2.08 -3.74
N GLU A 240 -10.90 -1.58 -3.54
CA GLU A 240 -11.64 -1.71 -2.28
C GLU A 240 -11.90 -3.18 -1.93
N GLN A 241 -12.29 -3.99 -2.90
CA GLN A 241 -12.50 -5.42 -2.71
C GLN A 241 -11.18 -6.14 -2.35
N SER A 242 -10.09 -5.83 -3.06
CA SER A 242 -8.77 -6.40 -2.80
C SER A 242 -8.27 -6.03 -1.40
N LYS A 243 -8.46 -4.77 -0.99
CA LYS A 243 -8.12 -4.28 0.34
C LYS A 243 -8.90 -5.02 1.42
N SER A 244 -10.21 -5.17 1.27
CA SER A 244 -11.06 -5.90 2.23
C SER A 244 -10.59 -7.35 2.42
N ILE A 245 -10.27 -8.06 1.32
CA ILE A 245 -9.75 -9.44 1.39
C ILE A 245 -8.40 -9.50 2.11
N SER A 246 -7.52 -8.51 1.86
CA SER A 246 -6.21 -8.43 2.51
C SER A 246 -6.32 -8.16 4.01
N ASP A 247 -7.21 -7.25 4.41
CA ASP A 247 -7.46 -6.92 5.82
C ASP A 247 -8.05 -8.12 6.58
N ASP A 248 -9.00 -8.85 5.99
CA ASP A 248 -9.56 -10.09 6.56
C ASP A 248 -8.48 -11.18 6.73
N ALA A 249 -7.60 -11.35 5.75
CA ALA A 249 -6.52 -12.33 5.83
C ALA A 249 -5.52 -11.98 6.94
N ARG A 250 -5.21 -10.67 7.10
CA ARG A 250 -4.34 -10.18 8.16
C ARG A 250 -4.94 -10.43 9.54
N LEU A 251 -6.21 -10.07 9.75
CA LEU A 251 -6.90 -10.29 11.03
C LEU A 251 -6.90 -11.78 11.43
N ARG A 252 -7.20 -12.67 10.50
CA ARG A 252 -7.17 -14.12 10.76
C ARG A 252 -5.77 -14.60 11.12
N ALA A 253 -4.73 -14.08 10.47
CA ALA A 253 -3.35 -14.41 10.78
C ALA A 253 -2.94 -13.93 12.19
N GLU A 254 -3.35 -12.72 12.56
CA GLU A 254 -3.14 -12.14 13.89
C GLU A 254 -3.86 -12.97 14.98
N GLU A 255 -5.14 -13.31 14.76
CA GLU A 255 -5.91 -14.17 15.68
C GLU A 255 -5.28 -15.54 15.86
N ALA A 256 -4.86 -16.18 14.76
CA ALA A 256 -4.17 -17.47 14.81
C ALA A 256 -2.86 -17.41 15.60
N ASN A 257 -2.08 -16.33 15.41
CA ASN A 257 -0.82 -16.14 16.15
C ASN A 257 -1.06 -15.91 17.65
N LEU A 258 -2.10 -15.12 18.00
CA LEU A 258 -2.52 -14.93 19.37
C LEU A 258 -2.97 -16.22 20.05
N ALA A 259 -3.77 -17.04 19.34
CA ALA A 259 -4.23 -18.33 19.82
C ALA A 259 -3.05 -19.30 20.05
N LYS A 260 -2.09 -19.35 19.10
CA LYS A 260 -0.83 -20.11 19.22
C LYS A 260 -0.06 -19.74 20.48
N SER A 261 0.13 -18.42 20.71
CA SER A 261 0.89 -17.92 21.85
C SER A 261 0.22 -18.23 23.20
N ARG A 262 -1.12 -18.07 23.27
CA ARG A 262 -1.89 -18.41 24.48
C ARG A 262 -1.84 -19.91 24.77
N PHE A 263 -2.02 -20.74 23.74
CA PHE A 263 -1.94 -22.21 23.86
C PHE A 263 -0.57 -22.65 24.43
N LEU A 264 0.53 -22.14 23.86
CA LEU A 264 1.88 -22.46 24.32
C LEU A 264 2.13 -22.01 25.76
N ALA A 265 1.65 -20.81 26.15
CA ALA A 265 1.79 -20.31 27.52
C ALA A 265 1.04 -21.20 28.51
N THR A 266 -0.20 -21.60 28.22
CA THR A 266 -1.00 -22.50 29.07
C THR A 266 -0.36 -23.88 29.18
N MET A 267 0.01 -24.48 28.03
CA MET A 267 0.66 -25.79 27.99
C MET A 267 1.96 -25.86 28.79
N SER A 268 2.76 -24.77 28.78
CA SER A 268 3.97 -24.73 29.61
C SER A 268 3.68 -24.82 31.10
N HIS A 269 2.69 -24.08 31.58
CA HIS A 269 2.29 -24.18 33.00
C HIS A 269 1.80 -25.58 33.36
N GLU A 270 0.97 -26.20 32.51
CA GLU A 270 0.43 -27.53 32.70
C GLU A 270 1.49 -28.63 32.60
N LEU A 271 2.58 -28.42 31.85
CA LEU A 271 3.71 -29.36 31.75
C LEU A 271 4.72 -29.15 32.88
N ARG A 272 4.96 -27.91 33.32
CA ARG A 272 5.93 -27.59 34.38
C ARG A 272 5.57 -28.24 35.72
N THR A 273 4.29 -28.28 36.08
CA THR A 273 3.82 -28.79 37.38
C THR A 273 4.14 -30.27 37.57
N PRO A 274 3.70 -31.20 36.69
CA PRO A 274 4.06 -32.63 36.84
C PRO A 274 5.56 -32.87 36.69
N LEU A 275 6.24 -32.11 35.83
CA LEU A 275 7.67 -32.24 35.61
C LEU A 275 8.49 -31.85 36.85
N ASN A 276 8.12 -30.76 37.55
CA ASN A 276 8.75 -30.40 38.81
C ASN A 276 8.55 -31.47 39.89
N ALA A 277 7.41 -32.19 39.93
CA ALA A 277 7.20 -33.30 40.82
C ALA A 277 8.13 -34.50 40.47
N ILE A 278 8.27 -34.83 39.18
CA ILE A 278 9.18 -35.88 38.70
C ILE A 278 10.64 -35.50 39.07
N LEU A 279 11.06 -34.26 38.84
CA LEU A 279 12.38 -33.77 39.20
C LEU A 279 12.61 -33.85 40.70
N GLY A 280 11.66 -33.41 41.52
CA GLY A 280 11.78 -33.47 42.98
C GLY A 280 11.92 -34.88 43.50
N PHE A 281 11.12 -35.83 43.03
CA PHE A 281 11.24 -37.24 43.44
C PHE A 281 12.53 -37.88 42.94
N SER A 282 12.96 -37.61 41.72
CA SER A 282 14.22 -38.11 41.19
C SER A 282 15.43 -37.56 41.94
N GLU A 283 15.37 -36.30 42.38
CA GLU A 283 16.41 -35.65 43.18
C GLU A 283 16.55 -36.30 44.59
N ILE A 284 15.41 -36.58 45.24
CA ILE A 284 15.37 -37.30 46.52
C ILE A 284 15.97 -38.74 46.37
N MET A 285 15.61 -39.42 45.30
CA MET A 285 16.14 -40.76 45.00
C MET A 285 17.64 -40.74 44.70
N ARG A 286 18.10 -39.84 43.82
CA ARG A 286 19.51 -39.64 43.45
C ARG A 286 20.37 -39.29 44.68
N GLY A 287 19.87 -38.42 45.55
CA GLY A 287 20.54 -37.98 46.78
C GLY A 287 20.47 -38.99 47.91
N GLU A 288 19.76 -40.12 47.74
CA GLU A 288 19.59 -41.18 48.75
C GLU A 288 19.09 -40.58 50.11
N ILE A 289 18.25 -39.53 50.06
CA ILE A 289 17.82 -38.75 51.23
C ILE A 289 17.02 -39.61 52.22
N LEU A 290 16.28 -40.60 51.71
CA LEU A 290 15.49 -41.56 52.54
C LEU A 290 16.23 -42.87 52.86
N GLY A 291 17.53 -42.95 52.57
CA GLY A 291 18.38 -44.10 52.76
C GLY A 291 18.99 -44.64 51.46
N PRO A 292 20.10 -45.40 51.56
CA PRO A 292 20.81 -45.91 50.39
C PRO A 292 19.98 -46.90 49.60
N HIS A 293 20.15 -46.89 48.28
CA HIS A 293 19.51 -47.90 47.39
C HIS A 293 20.12 -49.27 47.61
N ALA A 294 19.28 -50.30 47.73
CA ALA A 294 19.69 -51.69 47.80
C ALA A 294 20.44 -52.18 46.54
N ASN A 295 20.14 -51.57 45.38
CA ASN A 295 20.82 -51.84 44.13
C ASN A 295 21.35 -50.51 43.55
N PRO A 296 22.65 -50.37 43.27
CA PRO A 296 23.26 -49.15 42.72
C PRO A 296 22.64 -48.65 41.39
N THR A 297 22.12 -49.57 40.60
CA THR A 297 21.44 -49.27 39.31
C THR A 297 20.22 -48.34 39.47
N TYR A 298 19.53 -48.38 40.61
CA TYR A 298 18.41 -47.47 40.88
C TYR A 298 18.88 -46.00 41.02
N LYS A 299 20.09 -45.78 41.49
CA LYS A 299 20.68 -44.46 41.53
C LYS A 299 21.02 -43.94 40.14
N GLU A 300 21.49 -44.80 39.26
CA GLU A 300 21.70 -44.47 37.83
C GLU A 300 20.38 -44.14 37.15
N TYR A 301 19.32 -44.93 37.34
CA TYR A 301 17.99 -44.63 36.81
C TYR A 301 17.43 -43.33 37.36
N ALA A 302 17.64 -43.02 38.63
CA ALA A 302 17.22 -41.74 39.22
C ALA A 302 17.98 -40.54 38.61
N ASN A 303 19.28 -40.71 38.31
CA ASN A 303 20.05 -39.71 37.56
C ASN A 303 19.50 -39.52 36.15
N ASP A 304 19.25 -40.60 35.41
CA ASP A 304 18.74 -40.54 34.04
C ASP A 304 17.37 -39.87 33.97
N ILE A 305 16.48 -40.15 34.93
CA ILE A 305 15.16 -39.53 35.06
C ILE A 305 15.32 -38.04 35.35
N HIS A 306 16.21 -37.66 36.27
CA HIS A 306 16.45 -36.28 36.63
C HIS A 306 17.01 -35.48 35.46
N GLU A 307 18.04 -35.98 34.77
CA GLU A 307 18.64 -35.34 33.61
C GLU A 307 17.65 -35.17 32.45
N SER A 308 16.86 -36.23 32.17
CA SER A 308 15.82 -36.16 31.14
C SER A 308 14.73 -35.16 31.48
N GLY A 309 14.31 -35.10 32.74
CA GLY A 309 13.33 -34.13 33.22
C GLY A 309 13.85 -32.67 33.15
N GLN A 310 15.11 -32.47 33.53
CA GLN A 310 15.74 -31.15 33.44
C GLN A 310 15.88 -30.69 31.98
N HIS A 311 16.22 -31.60 31.08
CA HIS A 311 16.28 -31.32 29.65
C HIS A 311 14.91 -30.93 29.10
N LEU A 312 13.84 -31.66 29.47
CA LEU A 312 12.49 -31.36 29.03
C LEU A 312 11.99 -29.97 29.54
N LEU A 313 12.33 -29.63 30.80
CA LEU A 313 12.02 -28.32 31.36
C LEU A 313 12.70 -27.20 30.59
N THR A 314 13.96 -27.39 30.21
CA THR A 314 14.72 -26.44 29.37
C THR A 314 14.05 -26.24 28.02
N LEU A 315 13.68 -27.35 27.33
CA LEU A 315 12.96 -27.30 26.04
C LEU A 315 11.66 -26.53 26.12
N ILE A 316 10.86 -26.76 27.16
CA ILE A 316 9.57 -26.07 27.34
C ILE A 316 9.81 -24.55 27.50
N ASN A 317 10.80 -24.15 28.29
CA ASN A 317 11.14 -22.74 28.49
C ASN A 317 11.65 -22.09 27.19
N GLU A 318 12.51 -22.77 26.43
CA GLU A 318 12.99 -22.30 25.11
C GLU A 318 11.86 -22.10 24.10
N ILE A 319 10.88 -23.02 24.04
CA ILE A 319 9.70 -22.91 23.17
C ILE A 319 8.85 -21.70 23.58
N LEU A 320 8.72 -21.44 24.87
CA LEU A 320 7.99 -20.28 25.36
C LEU A 320 8.70 -18.97 25.02
N ASP A 321 10.01 -18.92 25.25
CA ASP A 321 10.79 -17.73 24.97
C ASP A 321 10.71 -17.35 23.50
N ILE A 322 10.91 -18.32 22.58
CA ILE A 322 10.77 -18.05 21.14
C ILE A 322 9.34 -17.62 20.77
N SER A 323 8.31 -18.25 21.37
CA SER A 323 6.92 -17.86 21.13
C SER A 323 6.59 -16.44 21.60
N ARG A 324 7.15 -16.01 22.74
CA ARG A 324 6.99 -14.63 23.26
C ARG A 324 7.74 -13.62 22.39
N ILE A 325 8.95 -13.98 21.93
CA ILE A 325 9.75 -13.14 21.02
C ILE A 325 9.03 -12.96 19.69
N GLU A 326 8.57 -14.06 19.04
CA GLU A 326 7.84 -14.03 17.76
C GLU A 326 6.53 -13.24 17.84
N ALA A 327 5.87 -13.26 19.01
CA ALA A 327 4.64 -12.51 19.25
C ALA A 327 4.85 -11.05 19.67
N GLY A 328 6.11 -10.58 19.82
CA GLY A 328 6.44 -9.24 20.29
C GLY A 328 6.02 -8.99 21.76
N ARG A 329 5.94 -10.04 22.58
CA ARG A 329 5.49 -10.01 23.99
C ARG A 329 6.60 -10.28 25.01
N TYR A 330 7.84 -10.35 24.54
CA TYR A 330 8.97 -10.50 25.43
C TYR A 330 9.34 -9.13 25.96
N GLU A 331 9.22 -8.93 27.28
CA GLU A 331 9.55 -7.68 27.96
C GLU A 331 10.97 -7.77 28.51
N LEU A 332 11.85 -6.83 28.11
CA LEU A 332 13.20 -6.72 28.63
C LEU A 332 13.19 -5.99 29.98
N HIS A 333 13.89 -6.53 30.96
CA HIS A 333 14.15 -5.87 32.25
C HIS A 333 15.53 -5.21 32.20
N GLU A 334 15.60 -4.06 31.57
CA GLU A 334 16.83 -3.38 31.26
C GLU A 334 17.41 -2.66 32.50
N ALA A 335 18.71 -2.82 32.71
CA ALA A 335 19.49 -2.18 33.77
C ALA A 335 20.92 -1.89 33.28
N PRO A 336 21.68 -1.04 33.98
CA PRO A 336 23.11 -0.86 33.72
C PRO A 336 23.87 -2.15 34.07
N ILE A 337 24.47 -2.81 33.07
CA ILE A 337 25.27 -4.02 33.25
C ILE A 337 26.69 -3.83 32.73
N ALA A 338 27.66 -4.50 33.34
CA ALA A 338 28.98 -4.68 32.74
C ALA A 338 28.99 -5.97 31.92
N LEU A 339 29.01 -5.84 30.57
CA LEU A 339 28.95 -7.00 29.67
C LEU A 339 30.08 -8.00 29.93
N ALA A 340 31.27 -7.51 30.31
CA ALA A 340 32.42 -8.35 30.66
C ALA A 340 32.15 -9.24 31.86
N ASP A 341 31.54 -8.70 32.94
CA ASP A 341 31.22 -9.46 34.13
C ASP A 341 30.22 -10.58 33.85
N VAL A 342 29.18 -10.28 33.04
CA VAL A 342 28.17 -11.28 32.62
C VAL A 342 28.80 -12.43 31.85
N VAL A 343 29.73 -12.11 30.92
CA VAL A 343 30.40 -13.14 30.09
C VAL A 343 31.43 -13.93 30.92
N GLU A 344 32.14 -13.31 31.83
CA GLU A 344 33.04 -14.00 32.77
C GLU A 344 32.29 -14.99 33.67
N ASP A 345 31.11 -14.60 34.17
CA ASP A 345 30.23 -15.50 34.93
C ASP A 345 29.78 -16.69 34.10
N CYS A 346 29.39 -16.47 32.84
CA CYS A 346 29.02 -17.56 31.90
C CYS A 346 30.21 -18.50 31.64
N HIS A 347 31.41 -17.95 31.43
CA HIS A 347 32.63 -18.74 31.29
C HIS A 347 32.89 -19.60 32.53
N ARG A 348 32.80 -19.03 33.72
CA ARG A 348 32.99 -19.75 35.00
C ARG A 348 32.02 -20.93 35.13
N LEU A 349 30.77 -20.74 34.78
CA LEU A 349 29.74 -21.79 34.79
C LEU A 349 30.05 -22.93 33.81
N MET A 350 30.61 -22.61 32.65
CA MET A 350 30.86 -23.59 31.57
C MET A 350 32.27 -24.19 31.58
N ARG A 351 33.16 -23.67 32.43
CA ARG A 351 34.58 -24.07 32.50
C ARG A 351 34.76 -25.56 32.67
N LEU A 352 34.14 -26.15 33.72
CA LEU A 352 34.27 -27.59 33.99
C LEU A 352 33.81 -28.46 32.84
N ARG A 353 32.74 -28.05 32.16
CA ARG A 353 32.24 -28.77 30.98
C ARG A 353 33.21 -28.70 29.78
N ALA A 354 33.85 -27.56 29.58
CA ALA A 354 34.88 -27.38 28.58
C ALA A 354 36.14 -28.18 28.89
N GLU A 355 36.62 -28.11 30.18
CA GLU A 355 37.78 -28.89 30.65
C GLU A 355 37.57 -30.40 30.54
N ASN A 356 36.39 -30.91 30.91
CA ASN A 356 36.05 -32.32 30.81
C ASN A 356 36.06 -32.81 29.34
N LYS A 357 35.80 -31.91 28.38
CA LYS A 357 35.86 -32.19 26.95
C LYS A 357 37.27 -31.93 26.36
N GLY A 358 38.23 -31.46 27.18
CA GLY A 358 39.58 -31.13 26.73
C GLY A 358 39.66 -29.89 25.87
N LEU A 359 38.78 -28.92 26.03
CA LEU A 359 38.73 -27.65 25.27
C LEU A 359 39.43 -26.52 26.01
N LYS A 360 40.06 -25.61 25.27
CA LYS A 360 40.65 -24.39 25.81
C LYS A 360 39.75 -23.20 25.54
N ILE A 361 39.35 -22.47 26.59
CA ILE A 361 38.64 -21.19 26.45
C ILE A 361 39.64 -20.05 26.61
N ILE A 362 39.64 -19.08 25.68
CA ILE A 362 40.48 -17.89 25.69
C ILE A 362 39.58 -16.66 25.80
N GLU A 363 39.85 -15.81 26.78
CA GLU A 363 39.19 -14.51 26.95
C GLU A 363 40.04 -13.39 26.34
N ALA A 364 39.40 -12.55 25.55
CA ALA A 364 39.99 -11.37 24.91
C ALA A 364 39.06 -10.18 25.12
N PHE A 365 39.06 -9.66 26.34
CA PHE A 365 38.17 -8.57 26.74
C PHE A 365 38.92 -7.24 26.70
N GLU A 366 38.33 -6.24 26.02
CA GLU A 366 38.85 -4.87 26.01
C GLU A 366 38.67 -4.23 27.38
N ALA A 367 39.73 -3.67 27.91
CA ALA A 367 39.71 -3.03 29.25
C ALA A 367 38.95 -1.70 29.21
N GLY A 368 38.25 -1.40 30.32
CA GLY A 368 37.61 -0.09 30.50
C GLY A 368 36.39 0.14 29.63
N LEU A 369 35.65 -0.92 29.27
CA LEU A 369 34.37 -0.81 28.60
C LEU A 369 33.34 -0.11 29.53
N PRO A 370 32.55 0.83 29.00
CA PRO A 370 31.43 1.44 29.74
C PRO A 370 30.32 0.40 29.98
N GLN A 371 29.42 0.73 30.93
CA GLN A 371 28.23 -0.10 31.15
C GLN A 371 27.30 -0.08 29.92
N LEU A 372 26.56 -1.15 29.80
CA LEU A 372 25.54 -1.35 28.74
C LEU A 372 24.15 -1.31 29.38
N TRP A 373 23.24 -0.57 28.80
CA TRP A 373 21.82 -0.59 29.17
C TRP A 373 21.15 -1.79 28.52
N ALA A 374 21.02 -2.89 29.27
CA ALA A 374 20.51 -4.15 28.74
C ALA A 374 19.90 -5.02 29.85
N ASP A 375 19.15 -6.05 29.44
CA ASP A 375 18.66 -7.08 30.38
C ASP A 375 19.77 -8.12 30.61
N GLU A 376 20.23 -8.20 31.87
CA GLU A 376 21.30 -9.12 32.29
C GLU A 376 20.93 -10.59 32.03
N ARG A 377 19.65 -10.98 32.25
CA ARG A 377 19.20 -12.35 32.04
C ARG A 377 19.24 -12.72 30.55
N ALA A 378 18.80 -11.80 29.69
CA ALA A 378 18.86 -11.98 28.24
C ALA A 378 20.32 -12.03 27.74
N ALA A 379 21.19 -11.14 28.23
CA ALA A 379 22.61 -11.16 27.91
C ALA A 379 23.29 -12.47 28.35
N ARG A 380 22.98 -12.96 29.51
CA ARG A 380 23.43 -14.24 30.06
C ARG A 380 22.92 -15.41 29.21
N GLN A 381 21.65 -15.42 28.81
CA GLN A 381 21.05 -16.42 27.94
C GLN A 381 21.75 -16.46 26.56
N ILE A 382 21.99 -15.28 25.96
CA ILE A 382 22.74 -15.15 24.71
C ILE A 382 24.12 -15.80 24.84
N CYS A 383 24.88 -15.41 25.87
CA CYS A 383 26.23 -15.93 26.10
C CYS A 383 26.24 -17.45 26.33
N LEU A 384 25.37 -17.95 27.20
CA LEU A 384 25.28 -19.39 27.51
C LEU A 384 24.88 -20.21 26.28
N ASN A 385 23.93 -19.76 25.46
CA ASN A 385 23.54 -20.41 24.23
C ASN A 385 24.72 -20.53 23.24
N LEU A 386 25.46 -19.44 23.05
CA LEU A 386 26.61 -19.43 22.16
C LEU A 386 27.74 -20.29 22.68
N LEU A 387 28.08 -20.15 23.97
CA LEU A 387 29.17 -20.90 24.59
C LEU A 387 28.87 -22.41 24.67
N SER A 388 27.62 -22.79 25.01
CA SER A 388 27.18 -24.17 25.01
C SER A 388 27.27 -24.79 23.60
N ASN A 389 26.86 -24.07 22.57
CA ASN A 389 26.99 -24.53 21.19
C ASN A 389 28.48 -24.69 20.79
N ALA A 390 29.33 -23.72 21.13
CA ALA A 390 30.76 -23.80 20.87
C ALA A 390 31.40 -25.03 21.54
N ILE A 391 31.10 -25.26 22.83
CA ILE A 391 31.59 -26.45 23.57
C ILE A 391 31.07 -27.74 22.94
N LYS A 392 29.80 -27.79 22.56
CA LYS A 392 29.16 -28.97 22.00
C LYS A 392 29.78 -29.40 20.67
N PHE A 393 30.01 -28.44 19.76
CA PHE A 393 30.45 -28.75 18.39
C PHE A 393 31.97 -28.74 18.22
N THR A 394 32.74 -28.19 19.16
CA THR A 394 34.20 -28.22 19.08
C THR A 394 34.73 -29.58 19.48
N PRO A 395 35.57 -30.25 18.67
CA PRO A 395 36.20 -31.52 19.05
C PRO A 395 37.22 -31.32 20.16
N SER A 396 37.54 -32.37 20.91
CA SER A 396 38.56 -32.38 21.95
C SER A 396 39.91 -31.84 21.41
N GLY A 397 40.60 -31.04 22.23
CA GLY A 397 41.83 -30.32 21.83
C GLY A 397 41.59 -28.99 21.10
N GLY A 398 40.32 -28.65 20.80
CA GLY A 398 39.98 -27.38 20.15
C GLY A 398 39.97 -26.19 21.08
N THR A 399 39.78 -25.00 20.50
CA THR A 399 39.82 -23.71 21.21
C THR A 399 38.54 -22.92 20.96
N ILE A 400 38.04 -22.27 22.02
CA ILE A 400 36.93 -21.33 21.97
C ILE A 400 37.46 -19.97 22.41
N THR A 401 37.20 -18.92 21.64
CA THR A 401 37.62 -17.56 21.97
C THR A 401 36.39 -16.70 22.26
N LEU A 402 36.37 -16.08 23.45
CA LEU A 402 35.37 -15.09 23.84
C LEU A 402 35.97 -13.71 23.68
N THR A 403 35.41 -12.86 22.86
CA THR A 403 35.89 -11.50 22.62
C THR A 403 34.80 -10.50 22.95
N ILE A 404 35.16 -9.48 23.77
CA ILE A 404 34.29 -8.35 24.03
C ILE A 404 35.07 -7.08 23.70
N GLY A 405 34.46 -6.15 22.98
CA GLY A 405 35.12 -4.91 22.61
C GLY A 405 34.14 -3.85 22.12
N ARG A 406 34.71 -2.71 21.74
CA ARG A 406 33.94 -1.60 21.12
C ARG A 406 33.88 -1.77 19.63
N THR A 407 32.76 -1.38 19.07
CA THR A 407 32.63 -1.25 17.62
C THR A 407 33.17 0.11 17.16
N PRO A 408 33.57 0.27 15.89
CA PRO A 408 33.97 1.56 15.34
C PRO A 408 32.89 2.66 15.45
N LEU A 409 31.63 2.27 15.53
CA LEU A 409 30.48 3.17 15.70
C LEU A 409 30.14 3.48 17.15
N GLY A 410 30.95 3.02 18.12
CA GLY A 410 30.79 3.30 19.55
C GLY A 410 29.85 2.37 20.30
N GLY A 411 29.33 1.32 19.65
CA GLY A 411 28.59 0.23 20.32
C GLY A 411 29.54 -0.76 21.02
N GLN A 412 28.99 -1.82 21.63
CA GLN A 412 29.75 -2.94 22.18
C GLN A 412 29.39 -4.24 21.47
N PHE A 413 30.34 -5.17 21.39
CA PHE A 413 30.07 -6.48 20.81
C PHE A 413 30.60 -7.60 21.70
N LEU A 414 29.90 -8.74 21.63
CA LEU A 414 30.30 -10.04 22.13
C LEU A 414 30.52 -10.96 20.93
N SER A 415 31.71 -11.54 20.77
CA SER A 415 31.98 -12.61 19.81
C SER A 415 32.33 -13.92 20.51
N VAL A 416 31.74 -15.02 20.05
CA VAL A 416 32.09 -16.39 20.44
C VAL A 416 32.57 -17.10 19.19
N LYS A 417 33.85 -17.44 19.17
CA LYS A 417 34.51 -18.13 18.05
C LYS A 417 34.99 -19.49 18.47
N ASP A 418 34.65 -20.51 17.73
CA ASP A 418 35.10 -21.90 17.94
C ASP A 418 35.98 -22.40 16.76
N THR A 419 36.76 -23.45 17.04
CA THR A 419 37.54 -24.18 16.03
C THR A 419 36.88 -25.50 15.66
N GLY A 420 35.56 -25.55 15.68
CA GLY A 420 34.77 -26.72 15.35
C GLY A 420 34.68 -27.02 13.85
N PRO A 421 33.82 -27.94 13.44
CA PRO A 421 33.70 -28.34 12.03
C PRO A 421 33.13 -27.26 11.12
N GLY A 422 32.54 -26.20 11.69
CA GLY A 422 31.87 -25.14 10.93
C GLY A 422 30.53 -25.59 10.35
N ILE A 423 29.84 -24.65 9.70
CA ILE A 423 28.53 -24.83 9.08
C ILE A 423 28.67 -24.54 7.58
N PRO A 424 28.18 -25.41 6.70
CA PRO A 424 28.13 -25.12 5.26
C PRO A 424 27.27 -23.87 5.01
N GLU A 425 27.70 -22.99 4.10
CA GLU A 425 27.02 -21.73 3.80
C GLU A 425 25.53 -21.90 3.45
N GLY A 426 25.22 -22.93 2.67
CA GLY A 426 23.83 -23.27 2.31
C GLY A 426 22.94 -23.72 3.47
N GLU A 427 23.52 -24.11 4.63
CA GLU A 427 22.78 -24.53 5.82
C GLU A 427 22.57 -23.38 6.83
N ILE A 428 23.27 -22.25 6.71
CA ILE A 428 23.17 -21.12 7.61
C ILE A 428 21.72 -20.63 7.74
N PRO A 429 20.95 -20.44 6.65
CA PRO A 429 19.53 -20.04 6.78
C PRO A 429 18.67 -21.07 7.50
N ARG A 430 19.04 -22.35 7.44
CA ARG A 430 18.32 -23.43 8.11
C ARG A 430 18.57 -23.44 9.61
N VAL A 431 19.83 -23.32 10.04
CA VAL A 431 20.18 -23.35 11.47
C VAL A 431 19.71 -22.11 12.23
N LEU A 432 19.35 -21.03 11.53
CA LEU A 432 18.76 -19.82 12.10
C LEU A 432 17.23 -19.87 12.20
N ARG A 433 16.58 -20.92 11.71
CA ARG A 433 15.13 -21.15 11.92
C ARG A 433 14.87 -21.93 13.19
N SER A 434 13.73 -21.68 13.82
CA SER A 434 13.27 -22.47 14.98
C SER A 434 13.23 -23.96 14.65
N PHE A 435 13.84 -24.79 15.51
CA PHE A 435 14.05 -26.22 15.32
C PHE A 435 14.97 -26.60 14.14
N GLY A 436 15.67 -25.63 13.58
CA GLY A 436 16.61 -25.85 12.49
C GLY A 436 17.92 -26.49 12.98
N GLN A 437 18.33 -27.61 12.39
CA GLN A 437 19.58 -28.29 12.71
C GLN A 437 20.41 -28.46 11.43
N GLY A 438 21.74 -28.27 11.56
CA GLY A 438 22.68 -28.55 10.48
C GLY A 438 22.89 -30.08 10.32
N SER A 439 23.36 -30.47 9.14
CA SER A 439 23.62 -31.88 8.81
C SER A 439 24.62 -32.55 9.77
N LEU A 440 25.57 -31.81 10.32
CA LEU A 440 26.56 -32.28 11.27
C LEU A 440 26.04 -32.43 12.70
N ALA A 441 24.90 -31.82 13.03
CA ALA A 441 24.30 -31.92 14.37
C ALA A 441 23.81 -33.33 14.71
N HIS A 442 23.47 -34.13 13.71
CA HIS A 442 23.05 -35.53 13.87
C HIS A 442 24.21 -36.51 14.14
N GLN A 443 25.44 -36.06 13.92
CA GLN A 443 26.63 -36.90 14.12
C GLN A 443 27.22 -36.79 15.56
N THR A 444 26.77 -35.79 16.31
CA THR A 444 27.15 -35.64 17.72
C THR A 444 26.14 -36.36 18.61
N ALA A 445 26.61 -37.18 19.54
CA ALA A 445 25.78 -37.93 20.48
C ALA A 445 24.90 -37.04 21.39
N GLU A 446 25.26 -35.76 21.54
CA GLU A 446 24.49 -34.76 22.24
C GLU A 446 23.52 -34.06 21.26
N GLY A 447 22.29 -34.53 21.15
CA GLY A 447 21.21 -33.87 20.41
C GLY A 447 20.99 -32.42 20.89
N GLY A 448 20.46 -31.55 20.06
CA GLY A 448 20.12 -30.16 20.43
C GLY A 448 18.72 -29.81 19.96
N THR A 449 18.14 -28.80 20.61
CA THR A 449 16.76 -28.34 20.36
C THR A 449 16.60 -27.61 19.01
N GLY A 450 17.69 -27.00 18.51
CA GLY A 450 17.64 -26.08 17.37
C GLY A 450 16.97 -24.74 17.69
N LEU A 451 16.82 -24.39 18.97
CA LEU A 451 16.20 -23.15 19.44
C LEU A 451 17.20 -22.09 19.91
N GLY A 452 18.40 -22.50 20.33
CA GLY A 452 19.38 -21.58 20.92
C GLY A 452 19.78 -20.42 20.01
N LEU A 453 20.12 -20.65 18.73
CA LEU A 453 20.47 -19.57 17.79
C LEU A 453 19.29 -18.65 17.45
N PRO A 454 18.08 -19.14 17.15
CA PRO A 454 16.89 -18.30 17.01
C PRO A 454 16.59 -17.43 18.24
N ILE A 455 16.69 -17.97 19.45
CA ILE A 455 16.51 -17.21 20.70
C ILE A 455 17.59 -16.13 20.82
N THR A 456 18.85 -16.49 20.59
CA THR A 456 19.97 -15.54 20.64
C THR A 456 19.75 -14.39 19.66
N LYS A 457 19.35 -14.69 18.42
CA LYS A 457 19.02 -13.69 17.43
C LYS A 457 17.86 -12.78 17.87
N GLY A 458 16.75 -13.36 18.33
CA GLY A 458 15.59 -12.62 18.77
C GLY A 458 15.87 -11.72 19.98
N LEU A 459 16.60 -12.22 21.00
CA LEU A 459 17.01 -11.42 22.15
C LEU A 459 17.94 -10.27 21.75
N THR A 460 18.81 -10.48 20.76
CA THR A 460 19.68 -9.43 20.22
C THR A 460 18.87 -8.35 19.51
N GLU A 461 17.91 -8.74 18.66
CA GLU A 461 17.01 -7.82 17.95
C GLU A 461 16.13 -7.00 18.92
N LEU A 462 15.66 -7.60 20.00
CA LEU A 462 14.95 -6.88 21.07
C LEU A 462 15.80 -5.80 21.74
N HIS A 463 17.13 -5.99 21.83
CA HIS A 463 18.08 -4.97 22.27
C HIS A 463 18.49 -3.99 21.14
N GLU A 464 17.77 -3.97 20.02
CA GLU A 464 18.11 -3.16 18.83
C GLU A 464 19.53 -3.47 18.28
N GLY A 465 20.05 -4.62 18.64
CA GLY A 465 21.36 -5.10 18.25
C GLY A 465 21.37 -5.83 16.92
N THR A 466 22.57 -6.21 16.47
CA THR A 466 22.75 -7.01 15.27
C THR A 466 23.38 -8.35 15.60
N PHE A 467 22.85 -9.40 14.97
CA PHE A 467 23.35 -10.78 15.06
C PHE A 467 24.04 -11.13 13.74
N GLU A 468 25.31 -11.52 13.80
CA GLU A 468 26.08 -11.98 12.65
C GLU A 468 26.66 -13.37 12.92
N LEU A 469 26.46 -14.32 11.98
CA LEU A 469 27.04 -15.65 12.03
C LEU A 469 27.98 -15.82 10.85
N LYS A 470 29.27 -16.04 11.16
CA LYS A 470 30.33 -16.36 10.22
C LYS A 470 30.77 -17.78 10.43
N SER A 471 30.64 -18.63 9.43
CA SER A 471 31.09 -20.01 9.55
C SER A 471 31.64 -20.52 8.23
N LYS A 472 32.68 -21.32 8.34
CA LYS A 472 33.30 -21.97 7.18
C LYS A 472 33.62 -23.41 7.56
N LEU A 473 33.22 -24.34 6.70
CA LEU A 473 33.43 -25.77 6.90
C LEU A 473 34.91 -26.05 7.18
N ARG A 474 35.20 -26.80 8.26
CA ARG A 474 36.54 -27.17 8.79
C ARG A 474 37.36 -26.00 9.36
N TYR A 475 36.82 -24.80 9.48
CA TYR A 475 37.52 -23.66 10.08
C TYR A 475 36.89 -23.18 11.37
N GLY A 476 35.64 -23.58 11.64
CA GLY A 476 34.89 -23.20 12.82
C GLY A 476 33.76 -22.21 12.56
N THR A 477 33.17 -21.77 13.66
CA THR A 477 32.05 -20.82 13.64
C THR A 477 32.37 -19.65 14.54
N GLU A 478 32.01 -18.45 14.12
CA GLU A 478 32.06 -17.23 14.91
C GLU A 478 30.67 -16.56 14.87
N VAL A 479 30.10 -16.32 16.06
CA VAL A 479 28.86 -15.56 16.22
C VAL A 479 29.18 -14.26 16.91
N ILE A 480 28.75 -13.15 16.29
CA ILE A 480 29.00 -11.79 16.77
C ILE A 480 27.65 -11.14 17.08
N ILE A 481 27.52 -10.71 18.32
CA ILE A 481 26.37 -9.96 18.82
C ILE A 481 26.82 -8.53 19.05
N THR A 482 26.17 -7.56 18.42
CA THR A 482 26.52 -6.15 18.55
C THR A 482 25.37 -5.38 19.18
N PHE A 483 25.65 -4.68 20.26
CA PHE A 483 24.75 -3.72 20.89
C PHE A 483 25.02 -2.32 20.34
N PRO A 484 24.00 -1.54 19.96
CA PRO A 484 24.19 -0.23 19.36
C PRO A 484 24.72 0.79 20.37
N ARG A 485 25.27 1.89 19.88
CA ARG A 485 25.78 3.00 20.71
C ARG A 485 24.71 3.59 21.64
N SER A 486 23.45 3.60 21.22
CA SER A 486 22.32 4.07 22.02
C SER A 486 22.18 3.37 23.38
N ARG A 487 22.71 2.14 23.49
CA ARG A 487 22.67 1.32 24.70
C ARG A 487 23.95 1.38 25.53
N VAL A 488 24.99 2.05 25.05
CA VAL A 488 26.26 2.21 25.76
C VAL A 488 26.16 3.44 26.64
N MET A 489 26.32 3.25 27.95
CA MET A 489 26.28 4.33 28.91
C MET A 489 27.63 5.08 28.89
N GLU A 490 27.62 6.36 28.53
CA GLU A 490 28.81 7.19 28.67
C GLU A 490 29.13 7.35 30.16
N ALA A 491 30.35 7.03 30.55
CA ALA A 491 30.80 7.35 31.90
C ALA A 491 30.67 8.86 32.12
N LEU A 492 29.84 9.28 33.05
CA LEU A 492 29.83 10.68 33.49
C LEU A 492 31.26 11.07 33.81
N PRO A 493 31.78 12.21 33.31
CA PRO A 493 33.09 12.66 33.67
C PRO A 493 33.13 12.75 35.22
N ARG A 494 34.10 12.07 35.83
CA ARG A 494 34.30 12.18 37.28
C ARG A 494 34.31 13.67 37.62
N LEU A 495 33.33 14.09 38.41
CA LEU A 495 33.44 15.40 39.07
C LEU A 495 34.75 15.38 39.84
N ALA A 496 35.71 16.22 39.42
CA ALA A 496 36.98 16.33 40.11
C ALA A 496 36.68 16.62 41.58
N GLU A 497 37.20 15.79 42.48
CA GLU A 497 37.10 16.06 43.90
C GLU A 497 37.68 17.46 44.17
N PRO A 498 37.08 18.27 45.07
CA PRO A 498 37.58 19.58 45.37
C PRO A 498 38.93 19.44 46.12
N GLY A 499 40.03 19.46 45.36
CA GLY A 499 41.39 19.32 45.89
C GLY A 499 42.50 19.01 44.89
N GLU A 500 42.19 18.65 43.63
CA GLU A 500 43.24 18.49 42.64
C GLU A 500 43.51 19.82 41.90
N GLU A 501 44.61 20.47 42.27
CA GLU A 501 45.16 21.64 41.58
C GLU A 501 45.40 21.33 40.10
N LYS A 502 44.74 22.06 39.21
CA LYS A 502 45.02 22.01 37.77
C LYS A 502 46.42 22.60 37.51
N PRO A 503 47.31 21.98 36.75
CA PRO A 503 48.54 22.61 36.31
C PRO A 503 48.21 23.86 35.50
N ASP A 504 48.83 24.96 35.91
CA ASP A 504 48.70 26.33 35.41
C ASP A 504 48.88 26.39 33.89
N LYS A 505 47.78 26.56 33.16
CA LYS A 505 47.83 26.89 31.75
C LYS A 505 48.15 28.39 31.63
N GLN A 506 49.37 28.69 31.21
CA GLN A 506 49.86 30.00 30.84
C GLN A 506 48.77 30.86 30.16
N ARG A 507 48.45 31.97 30.84
CA ARG A 507 47.55 33.00 30.31
C ARG A 507 48.17 33.63 29.07
N VAL A 508 47.62 33.35 27.92
CA VAL A 508 47.87 34.11 26.68
C VAL A 508 47.15 35.45 26.82
N PRO A 509 47.83 36.61 26.71
CA PRO A 509 47.17 37.90 26.86
C PRO A 509 46.26 38.21 25.67
N TRP A 510 45.02 38.56 25.99
CA TRP A 510 44.01 39.02 25.05
C TRP A 510 44.48 40.28 24.31
N ARG A 511 44.55 40.24 22.95
CA ARG A 511 44.75 41.40 22.12
C ARG A 511 43.39 41.80 21.48
N PRO A 512 42.96 43.11 21.62
CA PRO A 512 41.75 43.58 20.97
C PRO A 512 41.97 43.71 19.45
N SER A 513 41.10 43.17 18.67
CA SER A 513 41.07 43.33 17.20
C SER A 513 40.63 44.77 16.83
N ARG A 514 41.52 45.47 16.13
CA ARG A 514 41.28 46.81 15.55
C ARG A 514 40.30 46.68 14.39
N ASN A 515 39.12 47.19 14.58
CA ASN A 515 38.14 47.45 13.49
C ASN A 515 38.76 48.41 12.46
N LYS A 516 38.96 48.00 11.24
CA LYS A 516 39.11 48.89 10.10
C LYS A 516 37.74 49.03 9.40
N ARG A 517 37.10 50.18 9.65
CA ARG A 517 36.17 50.78 8.67
C ARG A 517 37.01 51.39 7.57
N ALA A 518 36.66 51.15 6.34
CA ALA A 518 36.84 52.07 5.23
C ALA A 518 36.02 51.63 4.04
N SER A 519 35.18 52.51 3.69
CA SER A 519 34.61 52.96 2.40
C SER A 519 34.13 51.90 1.42
#